data_74219ed7583095a7f35f2c0c637dfd39
#
_entry.id   74219ed7583095a7f35f2c0c637dfd39
#
_cell.length_a   1.000
_cell.length_b   1.000
_cell.length_c   1.000
_cell.angle_alpha   90.00
_cell.angle_beta   90.00
_cell.angle_gamma   90.00
#
_symmetry.space_group_name_H-M   'P 1'
#
loop_
_entity.id
_entity.type
_entity.pdbx_description
1 polymer ?
#
loop_
_entity_poly.entity_id
_entity_poly.type
_entity_poly.pdbx_seq_one_letter_code
_entity_poly.pdbx_strand_id
1 'polypeptide(L)'
;FGVNPFKKSDFDPQIYIDHQGWDPLIAKSYAATIVGMEEFNTNRVFPLRVPGVFQFTSAVAVGTSKALAGQLSPQEALDEVAAEWNKILDRVGKDVVREAYAVGVKLEDNIN
;
A
#
# COMPACT_ATOMS: atom_id res chain seq x y z
N PHE A 1 14.90 8.38 3.00
CA PHE A 1 14.28 7.20 3.60
C PHE A 1 12.97 7.65 4.20
N GLY A 2 11.83 7.17 3.65
CA GLY A 2 10.50 7.63 4.01
C GLY A 2 10.16 7.27 5.45
N VAL A 3 10.21 8.26 6.30
CA VAL A 3 9.52 8.19 7.59
C VAL A 3 8.10 8.63 7.33
N ASN A 4 7.13 7.79 7.67
CA ASN A 4 5.74 8.19 7.56
C ASN A 4 5.51 9.46 8.40
N PRO A 5 4.84 10.47 7.86
CA PRO A 5 4.54 11.69 8.61
C PRO A 5 3.67 11.36 9.82
N PHE A 6 4.06 11.80 11.00
CA PHE A 6 3.35 11.58 12.26
C PHE A 6 3.26 12.84 13.12
N LYS A 7 3.87 13.94 12.70
CA LYS A 7 3.80 15.25 13.35
C LYS A 7 3.08 16.24 12.44
N LYS A 8 2.39 17.21 13.02
CA LYS A 8 1.75 18.29 12.24
C LYS A 8 2.74 19.05 11.35
N SER A 9 3.99 19.19 11.79
CA SER A 9 5.06 19.79 11.00
C SER A 9 5.39 19.02 9.72
N ASP A 10 5.17 17.71 9.70
CA ASP A 10 5.49 16.87 8.54
C ASP A 10 4.53 17.11 7.37
N PHE A 11 3.44 17.86 7.59
CA PHE A 11 2.50 18.33 6.57
C PHE A 11 2.85 19.72 6.01
N ASP A 12 3.91 20.35 6.54
CA ASP A 12 4.40 21.63 6.04
C ASP A 12 5.43 21.39 4.92
N PRO A 13 5.13 21.78 3.66
CA PRO A 13 6.06 21.60 2.55
C PRO A 13 7.39 22.33 2.76
N GLN A 14 7.42 23.39 3.56
CA GLN A 14 8.64 24.16 3.80
C GLN A 14 9.73 23.31 4.50
N ILE A 15 9.34 22.38 5.35
CA ILE A 15 10.28 21.48 6.03
C ILE A 15 11.05 20.60 5.02
N TYR A 16 10.37 20.13 3.98
CA TYR A 16 11.02 19.31 2.94
C TYR A 16 11.97 20.16 2.08
N ILE A 17 11.63 21.43 1.84
CA ILE A 17 12.48 22.36 1.10
C ILE A 17 13.73 22.68 1.92
N ASP A 18 13.57 23.12 3.18
CA ASP A 18 14.64 23.65 4.00
C ASP A 18 15.60 22.58 4.52
N HIS A 19 15.08 21.40 4.89
CA HIS A 19 15.89 20.36 5.52
C HIS A 19 16.28 19.22 4.56
N GLN A 20 15.55 19.01 3.49
CA GLN A 20 15.81 17.90 2.57
C GLN A 20 16.19 18.38 1.15
N GLY A 21 16.11 19.69 0.89
CA GLY A 21 16.46 20.26 -0.40
C GLY A 21 15.51 19.88 -1.54
N TRP A 22 14.26 19.58 -1.21
CA TRP A 22 13.29 19.19 -2.24
C TRP A 22 12.90 20.39 -3.10
N ASP A 23 12.60 20.11 -4.36
CA ASP A 23 11.96 21.10 -5.24
C ASP A 23 10.64 21.58 -4.63
N PRO A 24 10.38 22.90 -4.62
CA PRO A 24 9.18 23.47 -4.00
C PRO A 24 7.86 22.94 -4.55
N LEU A 25 7.79 22.59 -5.83
CA LEU A 25 6.60 22.01 -6.45
C LEU A 25 6.37 20.60 -5.96
N ILE A 26 7.44 19.80 -5.88
CA ILE A 26 7.39 18.41 -5.38
C ILE A 26 7.00 18.42 -3.90
N ALA A 27 7.61 19.25 -3.08
CA ALA A 27 7.31 19.35 -1.65
C ALA A 27 5.84 19.72 -1.40
N LYS A 28 5.30 20.70 -2.15
CA LYS A 28 3.89 21.10 -2.06
C LYS A 28 2.95 19.99 -2.49
N SER A 29 3.25 19.32 -3.60
CA SER A 29 2.42 18.20 -4.09
C SER A 29 2.41 17.04 -3.12
N TYR A 30 3.54 16.72 -2.52
CA TYR A 30 3.67 15.68 -1.50
C TYR A 30 2.85 16.00 -0.25
N ALA A 31 3.03 17.21 0.32
CA ALA A 31 2.28 17.64 1.50
C ALA A 31 0.76 17.64 1.23
N ALA A 32 0.32 18.16 0.07
CA ALA A 32 -1.08 18.14 -0.32
C ALA A 32 -1.65 16.72 -0.46
N THR A 33 -0.85 15.79 -1.01
CA THR A 33 -1.26 14.38 -1.12
C THR A 33 -1.46 13.75 0.25
N ILE A 34 -0.54 14.00 1.19
CA ILE A 34 -0.64 13.44 2.55
C ILE A 34 -1.86 14.01 3.27
N VAL A 35 -2.09 15.33 3.20
CA VAL A 35 -3.28 15.96 3.78
C VAL A 35 -4.55 15.38 3.16
N GLY A 36 -4.59 15.22 1.83
CA GLY A 36 -5.72 14.59 1.15
C GLY A 36 -5.94 13.13 1.58
N MET A 37 -4.88 12.40 1.91
CA MET A 37 -5.02 11.03 2.44
C MET A 37 -5.64 10.99 3.85
N GLU A 38 -5.44 12.02 4.67
CA GLU A 38 -6.11 12.13 6.00
C GLU A 38 -7.61 12.41 5.87
N GLU A 39 -8.02 13.12 4.82
CA GLU A 39 -9.43 13.39 4.55
C GLU A 39 -10.19 12.15 4.04
N PHE A 40 -9.47 11.20 3.42
CA PHE A 40 -10.04 9.89 3.12
C PHE A 40 -10.12 9.10 4.43
N ASN A 41 -11.26 8.48 4.68
CA ASN A 41 -11.41 7.53 5.78
C ASN A 41 -10.35 6.41 5.61
N THR A 42 -9.18 6.63 6.22
CA THR A 42 -7.95 5.87 6.06
C THR A 42 -8.03 4.47 6.66
N ASN A 43 -9.13 4.14 7.31
CA ASN A 43 -9.41 2.79 7.83
C ASN A 43 -9.37 1.69 6.77
N ARG A 44 -9.22 2.08 5.49
CA ARG A 44 -9.19 1.16 4.35
C ARG A 44 -7.80 0.88 3.81
N VAL A 45 -6.75 1.48 4.34
CA VAL A 45 -5.36 1.35 3.85
C VAL A 45 -4.49 0.52 4.81
N PHE A 46 -5.09 -0.35 5.58
CA PHE A 46 -4.33 -1.24 6.44
C PHE A 46 -3.68 -2.38 5.65
N PRO A 47 -2.46 -2.79 6.05
CA PRO A 47 -1.86 -3.98 5.46
C PRO A 47 -2.79 -5.17 5.66
N LEU A 48 -2.96 -5.93 4.61
CA LEU A 48 -3.82 -7.12 4.61
C LEU A 48 -3.44 -8.04 5.78
N ARG A 49 -4.34 -8.23 6.73
CA ARG A 49 -4.12 -9.12 7.90
C ARG A 49 -4.82 -10.45 7.68
N VAL A 50 -4.34 -11.18 6.69
CA VAL A 50 -4.90 -12.48 6.30
C VAL A 50 -3.83 -13.55 6.28
N PRO A 51 -4.19 -14.83 6.46
CA PRO A 51 -3.27 -15.94 6.24
C PRO A 51 -2.68 -15.88 4.83
N GLY A 52 -1.37 -16.06 4.71
CA GLY A 52 -0.67 -15.97 3.42
C GLY A 52 -0.28 -14.56 2.98
N VAL A 53 -0.44 -13.51 3.81
CA VAL A 53 -0.15 -12.12 3.46
C VAL A 53 1.24 -11.92 2.86
N PHE A 54 2.28 -12.56 3.41
CA PHE A 54 3.64 -12.45 2.88
C PHE A 54 3.78 -13.03 1.48
N GLN A 55 3.04 -14.09 1.18
CA GLN A 55 3.04 -14.72 -0.15
C GLN A 55 2.33 -13.81 -1.16
N PHE A 56 1.19 -13.22 -0.80
CA PHE A 56 0.50 -12.22 -1.63
C PHE A 56 1.41 -11.02 -1.92
N THR A 57 2.06 -10.48 -0.91
CA THR A 57 2.98 -9.35 -1.05
C THR A 57 4.20 -9.70 -1.90
N SER A 58 4.77 -10.89 -1.72
CA SER A 58 5.90 -11.36 -2.54
C SER A 58 5.52 -11.50 -4.01
N ALA A 59 4.34 -12.00 -4.31
CA ALA A 59 3.86 -12.08 -5.71
C ALA A 59 3.81 -10.70 -6.37
N VAL A 60 3.27 -9.68 -5.65
CA VAL A 60 3.26 -8.29 -6.13
C VAL A 60 4.67 -7.77 -6.36
N ALA A 61 5.59 -7.98 -5.42
CA ALA A 61 6.97 -7.53 -5.54
C ALA A 61 7.67 -8.14 -6.75
N VAL A 62 7.48 -9.43 -7.01
CA VAL A 62 8.03 -10.12 -8.19
C VAL A 62 7.44 -9.56 -9.48
N GLY A 63 6.12 -9.40 -9.57
CA GLY A 63 5.46 -8.84 -10.74
C GLY A 63 5.93 -7.42 -11.03
N THR A 64 6.01 -6.56 -9.99
CA THR A 64 6.51 -5.20 -10.11
C THR A 64 7.97 -5.18 -10.61
N SER A 65 8.82 -6.05 -10.07
CA SER A 65 10.24 -6.13 -10.49
C SER A 65 10.37 -6.53 -11.96
N LYS A 66 9.57 -7.48 -12.44
CA LYS A 66 9.54 -7.90 -13.85
C LYS A 66 9.11 -6.76 -14.79
N ALA A 67 8.06 -6.02 -14.39
CA ALA A 67 7.59 -4.88 -15.16
C ALA A 67 8.64 -3.76 -15.23
N LEU A 68 9.26 -3.41 -14.10
CA LEU A 68 10.32 -2.39 -14.04
C LEU A 68 11.58 -2.79 -14.82
N ALA A 69 11.88 -4.09 -14.87
CA ALA A 69 12.97 -4.62 -15.66
C ALA A 69 12.65 -4.72 -17.19
N GLY A 70 11.44 -4.35 -17.59
CA GLY A 70 10.99 -4.46 -18.99
C GLY A 70 10.80 -5.89 -19.49
N GLN A 71 10.71 -6.87 -18.59
CA GLN A 71 10.49 -8.28 -18.93
C GLN A 71 9.03 -8.57 -19.27
N LEU A 72 8.11 -7.83 -18.66
CA LEU A 72 6.67 -7.89 -18.88
C LEU A 72 6.10 -6.48 -19.01
N SER A 73 5.03 -6.34 -19.76
CA SER A 73 4.21 -5.13 -19.67
C SER A 73 3.55 -5.03 -18.28
N PRO A 74 3.13 -3.83 -17.84
CA PRO A 74 2.43 -3.69 -16.56
C PRO A 74 1.18 -4.58 -16.45
N GLN A 75 0.43 -4.76 -17.54
CA GLN A 75 -0.75 -5.60 -17.56
C GLN A 75 -0.40 -7.09 -17.40
N GLU A 76 0.59 -7.59 -18.15
CA GLU A 76 1.05 -8.98 -18.02
C GLU A 76 1.57 -9.27 -16.62
N ALA A 77 2.29 -8.33 -16.01
CA ALA A 77 2.76 -8.46 -14.63
C ALA A 77 1.61 -8.58 -13.63
N LEU A 78 0.56 -7.77 -13.79
CA LEU A 78 -0.65 -7.84 -12.94
C LEU A 78 -1.42 -9.14 -13.15
N ASP A 79 -1.49 -9.64 -14.37
CA ASP A 79 -2.15 -10.90 -14.68
C ASP A 79 -1.41 -12.09 -14.06
N GLU A 80 -0.05 -12.09 -14.10
CA GLU A 80 0.76 -13.09 -13.40
C GLU A 80 0.55 -13.02 -11.87
N VAL A 81 0.51 -11.81 -11.29
CA VAL A 81 0.24 -11.63 -9.85
C VAL A 81 -1.13 -12.17 -9.49
N ALA A 82 -2.15 -11.86 -10.27
CA ALA A 82 -3.51 -12.36 -10.04
C ALA A 82 -3.59 -13.89 -10.12
N ALA A 83 -2.91 -14.50 -11.08
CA ALA A 83 -2.82 -15.94 -11.21
C ALA A 83 -2.13 -16.60 -9.99
N GLU A 84 -1.03 -15.99 -9.50
CA GLU A 84 -0.35 -16.49 -8.31
C GLU A 84 -1.18 -16.31 -7.04
N TRP A 85 -1.89 -15.20 -6.91
CA TRP A 85 -2.82 -14.98 -5.80
C TRP A 85 -3.93 -16.03 -5.77
N ASN A 86 -4.47 -16.43 -6.91
CA ASN A 86 -5.46 -17.51 -6.98
C ASN A 86 -4.89 -18.84 -6.46
N LYS A 87 -3.65 -19.20 -6.82
CA LYS A 87 -2.99 -20.39 -6.29
C LYS A 87 -2.79 -20.33 -4.77
N ILE A 88 -2.41 -19.15 -4.26
CA ILE A 88 -2.27 -18.93 -2.81
C ILE A 88 -3.63 -19.10 -2.13
N LEU A 89 -4.70 -18.50 -2.67
CA LEU A 89 -6.07 -18.63 -2.16
C LEU A 89 -6.55 -20.08 -2.15
N ASP A 90 -6.27 -20.83 -3.21
CA ASP A 90 -6.65 -22.24 -3.28
C ASP A 90 -5.92 -23.11 -2.24
N ARG A 91 -4.65 -22.78 -1.92
CA ARG A 91 -3.84 -23.47 -0.91
C ARG A 91 -4.21 -23.09 0.51
N VAL A 92 -4.44 -21.81 0.78
CA VAL A 92 -4.77 -21.29 2.12
C VAL A 92 -6.23 -21.54 2.49
N GLY A 93 -7.11 -21.54 1.50
CA GLY A 93 -8.56 -21.63 1.65
C GLY A 93 -9.22 -20.26 1.51
N LYS A 94 -10.05 -20.11 0.48
CA LYS A 94 -10.74 -18.83 0.16
C LYS A 94 -11.61 -18.36 1.32
N ASP A 95 -12.30 -19.26 2.00
CA ASP A 95 -13.19 -18.91 3.10
C ASP A 95 -12.40 -18.46 4.34
N VAL A 96 -11.27 -19.11 4.63
CA VAL A 96 -10.36 -18.71 5.72
C VAL A 96 -9.84 -17.28 5.50
N VAL A 97 -9.43 -16.95 4.27
CA VAL A 97 -8.95 -15.61 3.92
C VAL A 97 -10.09 -14.59 4.03
N ARG A 98 -11.29 -14.95 3.55
CA ARG A 98 -12.48 -14.07 3.61
C ARG A 98 -12.89 -13.75 5.04
N GLU A 99 -12.92 -14.76 5.92
CA GLU A 99 -13.25 -14.56 7.34
C GLU A 99 -12.21 -13.69 8.04
N ALA A 100 -10.92 -13.95 7.83
CA ALA A 100 -9.85 -13.15 8.41
C ALA A 100 -9.91 -11.69 7.93
N TYR A 101 -10.20 -11.46 6.64
CA TYR A 101 -10.40 -10.13 6.10
C TYR A 101 -11.60 -9.42 6.74
N ALA A 102 -12.73 -10.11 6.86
CA ALA A 102 -13.93 -9.55 7.48
C ALA A 102 -13.72 -9.18 8.95
N VAL A 103 -12.95 -9.96 9.69
CA VAL A 103 -12.56 -9.65 11.08
C VAL A 103 -11.64 -8.42 11.11
N GLY A 104 -10.68 -8.33 10.20
CA GLY A 104 -9.78 -7.17 10.09
C GLY A 104 -10.55 -5.88 9.86
N VAL A 105 -11.46 -5.86 8.90
CA VAL A 105 -12.30 -4.69 8.60
C VAL A 105 -13.18 -4.27 9.79
N LYS A 106 -13.78 -5.22 10.50
CA LYS A 106 -14.60 -4.93 11.69
C LYS A 106 -13.80 -4.37 12.86
N LEU A 107 -12.54 -4.82 13.02
CA LEU A 107 -11.67 -4.27 14.05
C LEU A 107 -11.30 -2.81 13.76
N GLU A 108 -11.17 -2.45 12.50
CA GLU A 108 -10.89 -1.08 12.07
C GLU A 108 -12.08 -0.15 12.32
N ASP A 109 -13.30 -0.60 12.06
CA ASP A 109 -14.54 0.17 12.31
C ASP A 109 -14.74 0.48 13.81
N ASN A 110 -14.13 -0.29 14.72
CA ASN A 110 -14.24 -0.12 16.18
C ASN A 110 -13.14 0.78 16.79
N ILE A 111 -12.20 1.29 16.01
CA ILE A 111 -11.11 2.15 16.49
C ILE A 111 -11.47 3.65 16.37
N ASN A 112 -12.63 3.99 15.80
CA ASN A 112 -13.13 5.36 15.63
C ASN A 112 -14.13 5.78 16.72
#